data_2ee7a8192b28b4f08951ac371d2493a3
#
_entry.id   2ee7a8192b28b4f08951ac371d2493a3
#
_cell.length_a   1.000
_cell.length_b   1.000
_cell.length_c   1.000
_cell.angle_alpha   90.00
_cell.angle_beta   90.00
_cell.angle_gamma   90.00
#
_symmetry.space_group_name_H-M   'P 1'
#
loop_
_entity.id
_entity.type
_entity.pdbx_description
1 polymer ?
#
loop_
_entity_poly.entity_id
_entity_poly.type
_entity_poly.pdbx_seq_one_letter_code
_entity_poly.pdbx_strand_id
1 'polypeptide(L)'
;MMTQPAILLCGHGSRDVEAITEFEALAGHISRHLPERKVMHGFLEFARPTIGERLDDLRNGGATDILAVPGMLFAAGHAKNDIPSVLNDYAASHDGFSIRYGRELAVDIKLLAAARERIAAAEAEAGDAVSRADTLLVVVGRGTNDPDANSNVSKVARMLWEGMGFGWTETCYSGVAQPLVADALERVVRLGFRRIIVFPYFLFTGILVKRIYSAADVVAEAHPEIEVIKASYLNDHPLVIDAFLERLEEIPAGENLMNCQLCKYREQIIGYEKDKGAAQVGHHHHVEGIGTDADHDHGHHHHHHGQDDDA
;
A
#
# COMPACT_ATOMS: atom_id res chain seq x y z
N MET A 1 1.05 37.58 -5.25
CA MET A 1 1.15 36.27 -5.90
C MET A 1 0.51 35.26 -4.97
N MET A 2 -0.49 34.49 -5.39
CA MET A 2 -0.96 33.37 -4.58
C MET A 2 0.17 32.35 -4.52
N THR A 3 0.63 32.04 -3.31
CA THR A 3 1.62 30.98 -3.11
C THR A 3 0.99 29.66 -3.52
N GLN A 4 1.69 28.86 -4.34
CA GLN A 4 1.19 27.54 -4.69
C GLN A 4 1.08 26.68 -3.44
N PRO A 5 0.05 25.80 -3.34
CA PRO A 5 -0.08 24.89 -2.21
C PRO A 5 1.18 24.03 -2.04
N ALA A 6 1.61 23.84 -0.81
CA ALA A 6 2.67 22.89 -0.51
C ALA A 6 2.12 21.45 -0.58
N ILE A 7 3.00 20.46 -0.69
CA ILE A 7 2.65 19.07 -0.84
C ILE A 7 3.17 18.28 0.35
N LEU A 8 2.31 17.41 0.90
CA LEU A 8 2.64 16.49 1.94
C LEU A 8 2.32 15.05 1.51
N LEU A 9 3.34 14.22 1.34
CA LEU A 9 3.18 12.80 1.12
C LEU A 9 3.07 12.09 2.47
N CYS A 10 1.95 11.42 2.71
CA CYS A 10 1.64 10.76 3.97
C CYS A 10 1.95 9.27 3.86
N GLY A 11 3.08 8.83 4.43
CA GLY A 11 3.47 7.43 4.51
C GLY A 11 2.88 6.75 5.73
N HIS A 12 2.76 5.42 5.68
CA HIS A 12 2.45 4.62 6.86
C HIS A 12 3.59 4.68 7.88
N GLY A 13 4.82 4.59 7.39
CA GLY A 13 6.01 4.34 8.17
C GLY A 13 6.37 2.86 8.22
N SER A 14 7.58 2.59 8.66
CA SER A 14 8.12 1.22 8.75
C SER A 14 9.20 1.14 9.80
N ARG A 15 9.38 -0.05 10.39
CA ARG A 15 10.57 -0.39 11.20
C ARG A 15 11.76 -0.82 10.31
N ASP A 16 11.54 -1.02 9.03
CA ASP A 16 12.57 -1.36 8.05
C ASP A 16 13.11 -0.06 7.43
N VAL A 17 14.39 0.22 7.67
CA VAL A 17 15.06 1.45 7.20
C VAL A 17 15.08 1.54 5.67
N GLU A 18 15.18 0.41 4.97
CA GLU A 18 15.16 0.41 3.50
C GLU A 18 13.82 0.92 2.97
N ALA A 19 12.70 0.53 3.60
CA ALA A 19 11.37 1.01 3.22
C ALA A 19 11.22 2.53 3.43
N ILE A 20 11.80 3.07 4.50
CA ILE A 20 11.85 4.52 4.75
C ILE A 20 12.64 5.22 3.65
N THR A 21 13.84 4.73 3.35
CA THR A 21 14.70 5.28 2.31
C THR A 21 14.04 5.30 0.93
N GLU A 22 13.31 4.22 0.59
CA GLU A 22 12.56 4.16 -0.68
C GLU A 22 11.42 5.17 -0.72
N PHE A 23 10.69 5.37 0.39
CA PHE A 23 9.66 6.41 0.47
C PHE A 23 10.24 7.82 0.34
N GLU A 24 11.38 8.07 0.98
CA GLU A 24 12.13 9.34 0.86
C GLU A 24 12.60 9.58 -0.57
N ALA A 25 13.10 8.54 -1.24
CA ALA A 25 13.50 8.61 -2.64
C ALA A 25 12.31 8.97 -3.54
N LEU A 26 11.14 8.35 -3.34
CA LEU A 26 9.90 8.70 -4.04
C LEU A 26 9.54 10.18 -3.84
N ALA A 27 9.55 10.66 -2.58
CA ALA A 27 9.30 12.08 -2.28
C ALA A 27 10.28 13.00 -3.00
N GLY A 28 11.56 12.62 -3.06
CA GLY A 28 12.59 13.31 -3.82
C GLY A 28 12.31 13.34 -5.33
N HIS A 29 11.81 12.24 -5.90
CA HIS A 29 11.40 12.19 -7.33
C HIS A 29 10.24 13.15 -7.58
N ILE A 30 9.18 13.13 -6.76
CA ILE A 30 8.04 14.03 -6.90
C ILE A 30 8.48 15.50 -6.75
N SER A 31 9.38 15.80 -5.80
CA SER A 31 9.93 17.15 -5.62
C SER A 31 10.65 17.65 -6.88
N ARG A 32 11.40 16.80 -7.57
CA ARG A 32 12.09 17.16 -8.83
C ARG A 32 11.11 17.47 -9.96
N HIS A 33 9.95 16.83 -10.00
CA HIS A 33 8.90 17.12 -10.99
C HIS A 33 8.11 18.41 -10.68
N LEU A 34 8.14 18.86 -9.43
CA LEU A 34 7.39 20.02 -8.95
C LEU A 34 8.31 21.06 -8.27
N PRO A 35 9.32 21.60 -9.02
CA PRO A 35 10.36 22.46 -8.43
C PRO A 35 9.82 23.76 -7.84
N GLU A 36 8.66 24.22 -8.29
CA GLU A 36 8.00 25.44 -7.79
C GLU A 36 7.18 25.22 -6.50
N ARG A 37 7.09 23.97 -6.03
CA ARG A 37 6.31 23.60 -4.85
C ARG A 37 7.19 23.04 -3.75
N LYS A 38 6.88 23.37 -2.51
CA LYS A 38 7.50 22.70 -1.37
C LYS A 38 6.88 21.32 -1.21
N VAL A 39 7.67 20.27 -1.45
CA VAL A 39 7.26 18.87 -1.27
C VAL A 39 7.93 18.33 -0.02
N MET A 40 7.15 17.80 0.90
CA MET A 40 7.61 17.12 2.11
C MET A 40 6.92 15.77 2.25
N HIS A 41 7.49 14.90 3.08
CA HIS A 41 6.88 13.64 3.47
C HIS A 41 6.85 13.53 4.98
N GLY A 42 5.90 12.78 5.50
CA GLY A 42 5.79 12.44 6.91
C GLY A 42 5.14 11.08 7.09
N PHE A 43 5.41 10.44 8.20
CA PHE A 43 4.92 9.11 8.50
C PHE A 43 3.82 9.15 9.57
N LEU A 44 2.88 8.22 9.45
CA LEU A 44 1.82 8.06 10.44
C LEU A 44 2.37 7.46 11.74
N GLU A 45 3.22 6.43 11.60
CA GLU A 45 3.77 5.67 12.73
C GLU A 45 5.15 5.05 12.39
N PHE A 46 5.84 4.46 13.38
CA PHE A 46 7.11 3.72 13.27
C PHE A 46 8.33 4.48 12.76
N ALA A 47 8.18 5.64 12.16
CA ALA A 47 9.27 6.39 11.56
C ALA A 47 9.12 7.90 11.76
N ARG A 48 10.23 8.61 11.61
CA ARG A 48 10.26 10.08 11.62
C ARG A 48 10.77 10.60 10.27
N PRO A 49 10.38 11.83 9.91
CA PRO A 49 9.47 12.73 10.64
C PRO A 49 8.01 12.26 10.59
N THR A 50 7.26 12.54 11.65
CA THR A 50 5.81 12.28 11.67
C THR A 50 5.07 13.26 10.76
N ILE A 51 3.81 12.92 10.41
CA ILE A 51 2.91 13.82 9.66
C ILE A 51 2.78 15.15 10.40
N GLY A 52 2.58 15.13 11.73
CA GLY A 52 2.45 16.33 12.56
C GLY A 52 3.71 17.21 12.53
N GLU A 53 4.89 16.63 12.71
CA GLU A 53 6.17 17.33 12.61
C GLU A 53 6.34 18.02 11.25
N ARG A 54 5.93 17.37 10.16
CA ARG A 54 6.02 17.97 8.82
C ARG A 54 4.98 19.07 8.57
N LEU A 55 3.81 18.97 9.17
CA LEU A 55 2.83 20.04 9.13
C LEU A 55 3.35 21.29 9.88
N ASP A 56 4.01 21.10 11.03
CA ASP A 56 4.69 22.18 11.75
C ASP A 56 5.79 22.83 10.91
N ASP A 57 6.64 22.03 10.25
CA ASP A 57 7.70 22.52 9.35
C ASP A 57 7.13 23.33 8.17
N LEU A 58 6.02 22.87 7.59
CA LEU A 58 5.34 23.55 6.49
C LEU A 58 4.76 24.89 6.96
N ARG A 59 4.06 24.88 8.09
CA ARG A 59 3.46 26.08 8.70
C ARG A 59 4.52 27.10 9.09
N ASN A 60 5.59 26.68 9.77
CA ASN A 60 6.71 27.54 10.14
C ASN A 60 7.44 28.10 8.92
N GLY A 61 7.40 27.39 7.80
CA GLY A 61 7.88 27.85 6.50
C GLY A 61 6.92 28.78 5.74
N GLY A 62 5.79 29.16 6.35
CA GLY A 62 4.80 30.09 5.79
C GLY A 62 3.76 29.47 4.85
N ALA A 63 3.69 28.13 4.76
CA ALA A 63 2.62 27.47 4.01
C ALA A 63 1.30 27.56 4.77
N THR A 64 0.21 27.88 4.07
CA THR A 64 -1.16 27.94 4.61
C THR A 64 -2.14 27.03 3.87
N ASP A 65 -1.76 26.49 2.72
CA ASP A 65 -2.56 25.58 1.91
C ASP A 65 -1.72 24.37 1.54
N ILE A 66 -2.19 23.17 1.91
CA ILE A 66 -1.48 21.90 1.77
C ILE A 66 -2.31 20.95 0.94
N LEU A 67 -1.67 20.29 -0.03
CA LEU A 67 -2.21 19.11 -0.70
C LEU A 67 -1.56 17.88 -0.08
N ALA A 68 -2.34 17.06 0.59
CA ALA A 68 -1.86 15.84 1.23
C ALA A 68 -2.31 14.60 0.42
N VAL A 69 -1.39 13.67 0.14
CA VAL A 69 -1.68 12.42 -0.59
C VAL A 69 -1.15 11.23 0.20
N PRO A 70 -1.96 10.17 0.40
CA PRO A 70 -1.49 8.95 1.03
C PRO A 70 -0.53 8.18 0.12
N GLY A 71 0.60 7.77 0.64
CA GLY A 71 1.56 6.88 -0.02
C GLY A 71 1.11 5.42 0.06
N MET A 72 -0.09 5.11 -0.46
CA MET A 72 -0.75 3.82 -0.33
C MET A 72 -1.39 3.38 -1.65
N LEU A 73 -1.28 2.08 -1.93
CA LEU A 73 -1.90 1.48 -3.12
C LEU A 73 -3.43 1.45 -3.00
N PHE A 74 -3.94 0.99 -1.87
CA PHE A 74 -5.37 0.83 -1.64
C PHE A 74 -5.77 1.44 -0.30
N ALA A 75 -6.93 2.08 -0.27
CA ALA A 75 -7.45 2.71 0.92
C ALA A 75 -8.08 1.66 1.86
N ALA A 76 -7.50 1.58 3.05
CA ALA A 76 -8.02 0.86 4.21
C ALA A 76 -8.02 1.81 5.42
N GLY A 77 -8.01 1.32 6.65
CA GLY A 77 -8.10 2.12 7.87
C GLY A 77 -7.19 3.33 7.88
N HIS A 78 -5.91 3.17 7.54
CA HIS A 78 -4.96 4.29 7.57
C HIS A 78 -5.32 5.42 6.59
N ALA A 79 -5.68 5.10 5.34
CA ALA A 79 -6.03 6.12 4.35
C ALA A 79 -7.46 6.66 4.54
N LYS A 80 -8.41 5.81 5.01
CA LYS A 80 -9.81 6.19 5.19
C LYS A 80 -10.11 6.88 6.53
N ASN A 81 -9.29 6.63 7.55
CA ASN A 81 -9.53 7.06 8.93
C ASN A 81 -8.32 7.74 9.60
N ASP A 82 -7.18 7.06 9.72
CA ASP A 82 -6.10 7.49 10.60
C ASP A 82 -5.39 8.76 10.10
N ILE A 83 -4.97 8.79 8.82
CA ILE A 83 -4.35 9.96 8.21
C ILE A 83 -5.34 11.14 8.17
N PRO A 84 -6.60 10.97 7.67
CA PRO A 84 -7.59 12.04 7.73
C PRO A 84 -7.82 12.59 9.13
N SER A 85 -7.79 11.75 10.18
CA SER A 85 -7.92 12.19 11.57
C SER A 85 -6.81 13.15 11.95
N VAL A 86 -5.54 12.75 11.75
CA VAL A 86 -4.37 13.60 12.04
C VAL A 86 -4.43 14.93 11.28
N LEU A 87 -4.78 14.89 10.00
CA LEU A 87 -4.84 16.10 9.16
C LEU A 87 -5.97 17.03 9.58
N ASN A 88 -7.15 16.49 9.90
CA ASN A 88 -8.30 17.25 10.32
C ASN A 88 -8.09 17.90 11.70
N ASP A 89 -7.53 17.14 12.67
CA ASP A 89 -7.22 17.64 14.01
C ASP A 89 -6.18 18.76 13.95
N TYR A 90 -5.17 18.61 13.09
CA TYR A 90 -4.17 19.66 12.88
C TYR A 90 -4.80 20.92 12.28
N ALA A 91 -5.60 20.79 11.22
CA ALA A 91 -6.26 21.93 10.60
C ALA A 91 -7.24 22.63 11.54
N ALA A 92 -7.98 21.87 12.37
CA ALA A 92 -8.89 22.42 13.36
C ALA A 92 -8.17 23.19 14.49
N SER A 93 -6.91 22.82 14.77
CA SER A 93 -6.10 23.44 15.82
C SER A 93 -5.33 24.68 15.36
N HIS A 94 -5.37 25.01 14.05
CA HIS A 94 -4.57 26.10 13.47
C HIS A 94 -5.39 26.95 12.50
N ASP A 95 -5.90 28.08 12.98
CA ASP A 95 -6.70 29.00 12.18
C ASP A 95 -5.96 29.46 10.90
N GLY A 96 -6.68 29.48 9.78
CA GLY A 96 -6.14 29.89 8.49
C GLY A 96 -5.24 28.87 7.80
N PHE A 97 -5.13 27.68 8.34
CA PHE A 97 -4.39 26.55 7.74
C PHE A 97 -5.35 25.57 7.07
N SER A 98 -5.19 25.36 5.77
CA SER A 98 -6.05 24.50 4.96
C SER A 98 -5.30 23.25 4.50
N ILE A 99 -5.90 22.09 4.71
CA ILE A 99 -5.38 20.82 4.21
C ILE A 99 -6.45 20.17 3.34
N ARG A 100 -6.09 19.84 2.10
CA ARG A 100 -6.92 19.08 1.19
C ARG A 100 -6.30 17.71 0.99
N TYR A 101 -7.05 16.67 1.31
CA TYR A 101 -6.58 15.29 1.26
C TYR A 101 -7.06 14.59 0.00
N GLY A 102 -6.13 14.02 -0.75
CA GLY A 102 -6.39 13.24 -1.95
C GLY A 102 -6.64 11.76 -1.65
N ARG A 103 -7.05 11.01 -2.68
CA ARG A 103 -7.25 9.58 -2.59
C ARG A 103 -5.94 8.80 -2.70
N GLU A 104 -6.01 7.52 -2.38
CA GLU A 104 -4.96 6.53 -2.63
C GLU A 104 -4.68 6.35 -4.12
N LEU A 105 -3.64 5.58 -4.47
CA LEU A 105 -3.29 5.30 -5.87
C LEU A 105 -4.35 4.46 -6.59
N ALA A 106 -5.07 3.60 -5.88
CA ALA A 106 -6.14 2.72 -6.36
C ALA A 106 -5.70 1.71 -7.45
N VAL A 107 -6.66 1.14 -8.16
CA VAL A 107 -6.39 0.36 -9.38
C VAL A 107 -6.22 1.35 -10.53
N ASP A 108 -5.00 1.52 -10.99
CA ASP A 108 -4.61 2.51 -11.99
C ASP A 108 -3.89 1.86 -13.15
N ILE A 109 -4.14 2.35 -14.38
CA ILE A 109 -3.53 1.80 -15.59
C ILE A 109 -2.00 1.95 -15.59
N LYS A 110 -1.47 3.02 -15.00
CA LYS A 110 -0.03 3.25 -14.87
C LYS A 110 0.61 2.22 -13.94
N LEU A 111 -0.07 1.91 -12.81
CA LEU A 111 0.40 0.90 -11.87
C LEU A 111 0.32 -0.51 -12.45
N LEU A 112 -0.70 -0.81 -13.25
CA LEU A 112 -0.79 -2.07 -13.99
C LEU A 112 0.31 -2.19 -15.04
N ALA A 113 0.65 -1.10 -15.72
CA ALA A 113 1.77 -1.08 -16.67
C ALA A 113 3.12 -1.28 -15.97
N ALA A 114 3.35 -0.60 -14.84
CA ALA A 114 4.54 -0.80 -14.02
C ALA A 114 4.65 -2.26 -13.52
N ALA A 115 3.55 -2.83 -13.02
CA ALA A 115 3.49 -4.24 -12.60
C ALA A 115 3.84 -5.19 -13.74
N ARG A 116 3.25 -4.98 -14.93
CA ARG A 116 3.57 -5.74 -16.14
C ARG A 116 5.06 -5.69 -16.46
N GLU A 117 5.69 -4.52 -16.39
CA GLU A 117 7.12 -4.36 -16.69
C GLU A 117 8.00 -5.06 -15.65
N ARG A 118 7.66 -4.99 -14.34
CA ARG A 118 8.35 -5.73 -13.29
C ARG A 118 8.26 -7.24 -13.48
N ILE A 119 7.07 -7.74 -13.83
CA ILE A 119 6.87 -9.17 -14.11
C ILE A 119 7.64 -9.60 -15.37
N ALA A 120 7.55 -8.82 -16.46
CA ALA A 120 8.25 -9.11 -17.70
C ALA A 120 9.78 -9.10 -17.54
N ALA A 121 10.32 -8.23 -16.68
CA ALA A 121 11.73 -8.22 -16.37
C ALA A 121 12.16 -9.53 -15.68
N ALA A 122 11.40 -10.03 -14.72
CA ALA A 122 11.68 -11.30 -14.05
C ALA A 122 11.56 -12.51 -15.03
N GLU A 123 10.59 -12.47 -15.95
CA GLU A 123 10.50 -13.49 -17.02
C GLU A 123 11.74 -13.47 -17.92
N ALA A 124 12.21 -12.28 -18.31
CA ALA A 124 13.38 -12.14 -19.17
C ALA A 124 14.67 -12.66 -18.51
N GLU A 125 14.83 -12.46 -17.21
CA GLU A 125 15.96 -13.00 -16.43
C GLU A 125 15.91 -14.53 -16.34
N ALA A 126 14.70 -15.11 -16.20
CA ALA A 126 14.51 -16.56 -16.15
C ALA A 126 14.61 -17.23 -17.53
N GLY A 127 14.46 -16.47 -18.62
CA GLY A 127 14.50 -16.96 -20.00
C GLY A 127 13.21 -17.59 -20.50
N ASP A 128 13.19 -17.92 -21.79
CA ASP A 128 11.98 -18.29 -22.57
C ASP A 128 11.63 -19.80 -22.52
N ALA A 129 12.23 -20.57 -21.61
CA ALA A 129 12.04 -22.03 -21.56
C ALA A 129 10.62 -22.47 -21.18
N VAL A 130 9.84 -21.57 -20.54
CA VAL A 130 8.45 -21.83 -20.13
C VAL A 130 7.55 -20.73 -20.67
N SER A 131 6.48 -21.14 -21.37
CA SER A 131 5.49 -20.20 -21.91
C SER A 131 4.63 -19.59 -20.80
N ARG A 132 4.00 -18.43 -21.07
CA ARG A 132 3.03 -17.84 -20.14
C ARG A 132 1.80 -18.72 -19.93
N ALA A 133 1.40 -19.51 -20.92
CA ALA A 133 0.32 -20.47 -20.78
C ALA A 133 0.65 -21.58 -19.76
N ASP A 134 1.94 -21.92 -19.61
CA ASP A 134 2.45 -22.90 -18.63
C ASP A 134 2.92 -22.22 -17.31
N THR A 135 2.65 -20.93 -17.16
CA THR A 135 3.06 -20.12 -16.02
C THR A 135 1.85 -19.69 -15.20
N LEU A 136 1.98 -19.78 -13.87
CA LEU A 136 1.02 -19.27 -12.89
C LEU A 136 1.57 -17.99 -12.24
N LEU A 137 0.77 -16.94 -12.22
CA LEU A 137 1.09 -15.67 -11.56
C LEU A 137 0.47 -15.64 -10.15
N VAL A 138 1.29 -15.52 -9.11
CA VAL A 138 0.84 -15.26 -7.73
C VAL A 138 0.98 -13.79 -7.43
N VAL A 139 -0.14 -13.07 -7.29
CA VAL A 139 -0.14 -11.65 -6.91
C VAL A 139 -0.37 -11.55 -5.42
N VAL A 140 0.60 -10.97 -4.72
CA VAL A 140 0.57 -10.86 -3.27
C VAL A 140 0.26 -9.44 -2.83
N GLY A 141 -0.90 -9.26 -2.18
CA GLY A 141 -1.24 -8.02 -1.50
C GLY A 141 -0.74 -7.96 -0.05
N ARG A 142 -0.78 -6.77 0.57
CA ARG A 142 -0.48 -6.62 2.01
C ARG A 142 -1.48 -7.41 2.87
N GLY A 143 -2.75 -7.33 2.51
CA GLY A 143 -3.87 -7.78 3.32
C GLY A 143 -4.29 -6.76 4.38
N THR A 144 -5.58 -6.68 4.62
CA THR A 144 -6.19 -5.73 5.55
C THR A 144 -7.56 -6.26 6.01
N ASN A 145 -8.11 -5.66 7.05
CA ASN A 145 -9.50 -5.90 7.49
C ASN A 145 -10.54 -5.09 6.69
N ASP A 146 -10.16 -4.48 5.57
CA ASP A 146 -11.06 -3.77 4.67
C ASP A 146 -11.27 -4.60 3.40
N PRO A 147 -12.47 -5.16 3.17
CA PRO A 147 -12.74 -6.04 2.03
C PRO A 147 -12.67 -5.32 0.69
N ASP A 148 -12.94 -4.01 0.63
CA ASP A 148 -12.79 -3.20 -0.58
C ASP A 148 -11.32 -3.14 -1.00
N ALA A 149 -10.40 -2.85 -0.08
CA ALA A 149 -8.97 -2.86 -0.34
C ALA A 149 -8.44 -4.23 -0.78
N ASN A 150 -8.90 -5.31 -0.13
CA ASN A 150 -8.52 -6.68 -0.51
C ASN A 150 -9.05 -7.05 -1.90
N SER A 151 -10.27 -6.64 -2.25
CA SER A 151 -10.87 -6.92 -3.56
C SER A 151 -10.11 -6.26 -4.71
N ASN A 152 -9.47 -5.11 -4.47
CA ASN A 152 -8.64 -4.42 -5.45
C ASN A 152 -7.39 -5.23 -5.83
N VAL A 153 -6.81 -6.00 -4.91
CA VAL A 153 -5.70 -6.93 -5.24
C VAL A 153 -6.17 -8.01 -6.21
N SER A 154 -7.37 -8.57 -5.98
CA SER A 154 -7.95 -9.56 -6.89
C SER A 154 -8.27 -8.97 -8.26
N LYS A 155 -8.72 -7.71 -8.30
CA LYS A 155 -8.93 -6.99 -9.57
C LYS A 155 -7.62 -6.79 -10.33
N VAL A 156 -6.54 -6.38 -9.66
CA VAL A 156 -5.20 -6.26 -10.27
C VAL A 156 -4.72 -7.61 -10.80
N ALA A 157 -4.82 -8.68 -9.99
CA ALA A 157 -4.44 -10.02 -10.40
C ALA A 157 -5.19 -10.47 -11.67
N ARG A 158 -6.51 -10.24 -11.70
CA ARG A 158 -7.34 -10.56 -12.87
C ARG A 158 -6.89 -9.81 -14.12
N MET A 159 -6.65 -8.50 -14.00
CA MET A 159 -6.24 -7.67 -15.14
C MET A 159 -4.84 -8.02 -15.66
N LEU A 160 -3.90 -8.34 -14.77
CA LEU A 160 -2.56 -8.80 -15.15
C LEU A 160 -2.62 -10.17 -15.81
N TRP A 161 -3.35 -11.11 -15.25
CA TRP A 161 -3.51 -12.46 -15.80
C TRP A 161 -4.04 -12.41 -17.23
N GLU A 162 -5.20 -11.78 -17.43
CA GLU A 162 -5.82 -11.69 -18.76
C GLU A 162 -4.96 -10.86 -19.73
N GLY A 163 -4.43 -9.72 -19.25
CA GLY A 163 -3.65 -8.80 -20.08
C GLY A 163 -2.28 -9.36 -20.51
N MET A 164 -1.68 -10.24 -19.73
CA MET A 164 -0.38 -10.85 -20.02
C MET A 164 -0.48 -12.27 -20.57
N GLY A 165 -1.64 -12.91 -20.47
CA GLY A 165 -1.88 -14.24 -21.06
C GLY A 165 -1.26 -15.39 -20.26
N PHE A 166 -1.18 -15.28 -18.94
CA PHE A 166 -0.76 -16.39 -18.06
C PHE A 166 -1.79 -17.52 -18.07
N GLY A 167 -1.35 -18.75 -17.80
CA GLY A 167 -2.24 -19.91 -17.71
C GLY A 167 -3.21 -19.80 -16.52
N TRP A 168 -2.77 -19.24 -15.40
CA TRP A 168 -3.57 -19.00 -14.20
C TRP A 168 -3.04 -17.85 -13.37
N THR A 169 -3.88 -17.35 -12.45
CA THR A 169 -3.46 -16.43 -11.38
C THR A 169 -4.04 -16.83 -10.04
N GLU A 170 -3.28 -16.61 -8.99
CA GLU A 170 -3.71 -16.73 -7.60
C GLU A 170 -3.50 -15.41 -6.89
N THR A 171 -4.45 -15.02 -6.03
CA THR A 171 -4.35 -13.85 -5.16
C THR A 171 -4.15 -14.31 -3.73
N CYS A 172 -3.14 -13.75 -3.05
CA CYS A 172 -2.91 -14.02 -1.64
C CYS A 172 -2.38 -12.78 -0.92
N TYR A 173 -2.17 -12.89 0.40
CA TYR A 173 -1.83 -11.76 1.24
C TYR A 173 -0.67 -12.09 2.17
N SER A 174 0.12 -11.06 2.47
CA SER A 174 1.26 -11.20 3.39
C SER A 174 0.84 -11.27 4.86
N GLY A 175 -0.41 -10.91 5.19
CA GLY A 175 -1.00 -10.97 6.53
C GLY A 175 -2.44 -10.49 6.55
N VAL A 176 -3.10 -10.56 7.70
CA VAL A 176 -4.45 -10.06 8.02
C VAL A 176 -5.58 -10.73 7.22
N ALA A 177 -5.46 -10.80 5.89
CA ALA A 177 -6.45 -11.42 5.01
C ALA A 177 -5.99 -12.80 4.53
N GLN A 178 -6.95 -13.65 4.17
CA GLN A 178 -6.72 -14.99 3.64
C GLN A 178 -6.93 -15.02 2.11
N PRO A 179 -6.25 -15.92 1.40
CA PRO A 179 -5.23 -16.88 1.88
C PRO A 179 -3.88 -16.20 2.15
N LEU A 180 -3.11 -16.71 3.11
CA LEU A 180 -1.73 -16.30 3.30
C LEU A 180 -0.81 -16.84 2.20
N VAL A 181 0.36 -16.21 2.01
CA VAL A 181 1.32 -16.56 0.95
C VAL A 181 1.73 -18.03 0.99
N ALA A 182 2.11 -18.55 2.17
CA ALA A 182 2.52 -19.94 2.31
C ALA A 182 1.41 -20.91 1.90
N ASP A 183 0.18 -20.70 2.41
CA ASP A 183 -0.98 -21.53 2.08
C ASP A 183 -1.35 -21.48 0.59
N ALA A 184 -1.20 -20.30 -0.02
CA ALA A 184 -1.45 -20.12 -1.45
C ALA A 184 -0.41 -20.86 -2.29
N LEU A 185 0.87 -20.72 -1.96
CA LEU A 185 1.97 -21.41 -2.67
C LEU A 185 1.84 -22.93 -2.57
N GLU A 186 1.54 -23.50 -1.39
CA GLU A 186 1.28 -24.94 -1.21
C GLU A 186 0.10 -25.46 -2.07
N ARG A 187 -0.88 -24.61 -2.36
CA ARG A 187 -1.99 -24.98 -3.24
C ARG A 187 -1.62 -24.90 -4.70
N VAL A 188 -0.93 -23.84 -5.13
CA VAL A 188 -0.66 -23.62 -6.55
C VAL A 188 0.36 -24.60 -7.13
N VAL A 189 1.28 -25.14 -6.33
CA VAL A 189 2.21 -26.20 -6.76
C VAL A 189 1.47 -27.46 -7.25
N ARG A 190 0.25 -27.71 -6.74
CA ARG A 190 -0.58 -28.87 -7.13
C ARG A 190 -1.34 -28.66 -8.44
N LEU A 191 -1.32 -27.44 -9.01
CA LEU A 191 -2.02 -27.13 -10.25
C LEU A 191 -1.24 -27.54 -11.50
N GLY A 192 0.02 -27.99 -11.36
CA GLY A 192 0.81 -28.59 -12.43
C GLY A 192 1.42 -27.58 -13.42
N PHE A 193 1.52 -26.32 -13.06
CA PHE A 193 2.24 -25.31 -13.86
C PHE A 193 3.75 -25.52 -13.78
N ARG A 194 4.45 -25.27 -14.86
CA ARG A 194 5.91 -25.42 -14.96
C ARG A 194 6.67 -24.27 -14.34
N ARG A 195 6.05 -23.08 -14.28
CA ARG A 195 6.61 -21.86 -13.68
C ARG A 195 5.59 -21.20 -12.78
N ILE A 196 6.06 -20.70 -11.64
CA ILE A 196 5.30 -19.86 -10.73
C ILE A 196 6.04 -18.52 -10.59
N ILE A 197 5.36 -17.40 -10.89
CA ILE A 197 5.89 -16.07 -10.67
C ILE A 197 5.24 -15.50 -9.40
N VAL A 198 6.06 -15.19 -8.40
CA VAL A 198 5.60 -14.52 -7.16
C VAL A 198 5.84 -13.03 -7.29
N PHE A 199 4.76 -12.27 -7.35
CA PHE A 199 4.79 -10.82 -7.54
C PHE A 199 4.18 -10.08 -6.34
N PRO A 200 5.00 -9.45 -5.49
CA PRO A 200 4.51 -8.55 -4.45
C PRO A 200 3.95 -7.26 -5.05
N TYR A 201 2.63 -7.05 -4.94
CA TYR A 201 2.02 -5.78 -5.33
C TYR A 201 2.16 -4.78 -4.18
N PHE A 202 3.36 -4.22 -4.05
CA PHE A 202 3.79 -3.31 -3.00
C PHE A 202 4.49 -2.09 -3.60
N LEU A 203 4.39 -0.95 -2.93
CA LEU A 203 5.15 0.25 -3.31
C LEU A 203 6.62 0.14 -2.88
N PHE A 204 6.87 -0.33 -1.68
CA PHE A 204 8.21 -0.31 -1.06
C PHE A 204 8.56 -1.68 -0.50
N THR A 205 9.87 -1.89 -0.31
CA THR A 205 10.40 -3.05 0.41
C THR A 205 9.94 -3.06 1.87
N GLY A 206 10.39 -4.02 2.62
CA GLY A 206 10.15 -4.15 4.04
C GLY A 206 10.03 -5.61 4.49
N ILE A 207 9.80 -5.79 5.78
CA ILE A 207 9.72 -7.11 6.41
C ILE A 207 8.74 -8.03 5.66
N LEU A 208 7.60 -7.48 5.19
CA LEU A 208 6.57 -8.26 4.50
C LEU A 208 7.04 -8.76 3.14
N VAL A 209 7.68 -7.89 2.33
CA VAL A 209 8.23 -8.29 1.02
C VAL A 209 9.33 -9.33 1.20
N LYS A 210 10.22 -9.15 2.17
CA LYS A 210 11.28 -10.11 2.51
C LYS A 210 10.69 -11.49 2.90
N ARG A 211 9.60 -11.52 3.68
CA ARG A 211 8.88 -12.76 4.03
C ARG A 211 8.21 -13.42 2.82
N ILE A 212 7.64 -12.63 1.90
CA ILE A 212 7.07 -13.17 0.65
C ILE A 212 8.14 -13.89 -0.15
N TYR A 213 9.30 -13.26 -0.33
CA TYR A 213 10.40 -13.88 -1.07
C TYR A 213 10.96 -15.13 -0.36
N SER A 214 11.09 -15.09 0.97
CA SER A 214 11.49 -16.26 1.74
C SER A 214 10.50 -17.42 1.59
N ALA A 215 9.19 -17.16 1.56
CA ALA A 215 8.21 -18.22 1.32
C ALA A 215 8.32 -18.79 -0.11
N ALA A 216 8.63 -17.95 -1.11
CA ALA A 216 8.90 -18.42 -2.47
C ALA A 216 10.16 -19.31 -2.54
N ASP A 217 11.23 -18.94 -1.81
CA ASP A 217 12.46 -19.72 -1.74
C ASP A 217 12.23 -21.11 -1.11
N VAL A 218 11.45 -21.19 -0.03
CA VAL A 218 11.06 -22.48 0.59
C VAL A 218 10.34 -23.40 -0.40
N VAL A 219 9.43 -22.84 -1.20
CA VAL A 219 8.71 -23.63 -2.21
C VAL A 219 9.62 -24.03 -3.36
N ALA A 220 10.53 -23.18 -3.82
CA ALA A 220 11.50 -23.51 -4.85
C ALA A 220 12.43 -24.66 -4.42
N GLU A 221 12.85 -24.68 -3.15
CA GLU A 221 13.65 -25.77 -2.60
C GLU A 221 12.89 -27.10 -2.48
N ALA A 222 11.60 -27.02 -2.09
CA ALA A 222 10.75 -28.20 -1.94
C ALA A 222 10.27 -28.80 -3.27
N HIS A 223 10.22 -27.99 -4.34
CA HIS A 223 9.67 -28.35 -5.64
C HIS A 223 10.64 -27.99 -6.78
N PRO A 224 11.81 -28.66 -6.87
CA PRO A 224 12.83 -28.34 -7.88
C PRO A 224 12.37 -28.59 -9.33
N GLU A 225 11.26 -29.31 -9.52
CA GLU A 225 10.62 -29.53 -10.82
C GLU A 225 9.83 -28.31 -11.32
N ILE A 226 9.54 -27.32 -10.44
CA ILE A 226 8.82 -26.10 -10.75
C ILE A 226 9.79 -24.92 -10.71
N GLU A 227 9.81 -24.13 -11.77
CA GLU A 227 10.60 -22.91 -11.79
C GLU A 227 9.86 -21.80 -11.04
N VAL A 228 10.33 -21.47 -9.82
CA VAL A 228 9.76 -20.38 -9.00
C VAL A 228 10.62 -19.15 -9.17
N ILE A 229 10.05 -18.08 -9.73
CA ILE A 229 10.72 -16.79 -9.92
C ILE A 229 10.07 -15.70 -9.09
N LYS A 230 10.88 -14.76 -8.61
CA LYS A 230 10.45 -13.63 -7.80
C LYS A 230 10.49 -12.36 -8.63
N ALA A 231 9.34 -11.77 -8.93
CA ALA A 231 9.29 -10.48 -9.58
C ALA A 231 9.51 -9.36 -8.56
N SER A 232 10.16 -8.29 -8.97
CA SER A 232 10.34 -7.10 -8.13
C SER A 232 9.00 -6.39 -7.92
N TYR A 233 8.84 -5.72 -6.78
CA TYR A 233 7.70 -4.86 -6.47
C TYR A 233 7.76 -3.53 -7.25
N LEU A 234 6.76 -2.65 -7.08
CA LEU A 234 6.59 -1.44 -7.90
C LEU A 234 7.72 -0.42 -7.71
N ASN A 235 8.08 -0.12 -6.46
CA ASN A 235 9.11 0.85 -6.06
C ASN A 235 8.94 2.23 -6.75
N ASP A 236 10.03 2.86 -7.09
CA ASP A 236 10.16 4.18 -7.74
C ASP A 236 10.00 4.12 -9.28
N HIS A 237 9.25 3.15 -9.78
CA HIS A 237 8.98 3.04 -11.21
C HIS A 237 8.42 4.38 -11.74
N PRO A 238 8.87 4.88 -12.91
CA PRO A 238 8.40 6.17 -13.43
C PRO A 238 6.88 6.30 -13.47
N LEU A 239 6.16 5.25 -13.86
CA LEU A 239 4.71 5.24 -13.88
C LEU A 239 4.06 5.29 -12.48
N VAL A 240 4.77 4.88 -11.43
CA VAL A 240 4.33 5.08 -10.04
C VAL A 240 4.42 6.56 -9.69
N ILE A 241 5.51 7.21 -10.06
CA ILE A 241 5.69 8.66 -9.86
C ILE A 241 4.61 9.43 -10.60
N ASP A 242 4.34 9.09 -11.86
CA ASP A 242 3.28 9.70 -12.67
C ASP A 242 1.89 9.54 -12.03
N ALA A 243 1.61 8.37 -11.43
CA ALA A 243 0.36 8.15 -10.72
C ALA A 243 0.24 9.08 -9.49
N PHE A 244 1.30 9.30 -8.72
CA PHE A 244 1.29 10.26 -7.62
C PHE A 244 1.08 11.69 -8.09
N LEU A 245 1.72 12.10 -9.17
CA LEU A 245 1.54 13.44 -9.75
C LEU A 245 0.09 13.66 -10.16
N GLU A 246 -0.54 12.68 -10.79
CA GLU A 246 -1.96 12.73 -11.16
C GLU A 246 -2.87 12.84 -9.92
N ARG A 247 -2.61 12.07 -8.84
CA ARG A 247 -3.35 12.20 -7.57
C ARG A 247 -3.27 13.61 -6.99
N LEU A 248 -2.11 14.26 -7.13
CA LEU A 248 -1.92 15.65 -6.68
C LEU A 248 -2.71 16.66 -7.55
N GLU A 249 -2.85 16.40 -8.84
CA GLU A 249 -3.64 17.26 -9.75
C GLU A 249 -5.16 17.10 -9.55
N GLU A 250 -5.63 15.91 -9.20
CA GLU A 250 -7.03 15.63 -8.90
C GLU A 250 -7.56 16.46 -7.72
N ILE A 251 -6.74 16.76 -6.71
CA ILE A 251 -7.18 17.45 -5.49
C ILE A 251 -7.71 18.87 -5.79
N PRO A 252 -6.96 19.77 -6.47
CA PRO A 252 -7.47 21.10 -6.79
C PRO A 252 -8.60 21.06 -7.83
N ALA A 253 -8.68 20.04 -8.68
CA ALA A 253 -9.78 19.83 -9.61
C ALA A 253 -11.09 19.42 -8.91
N GLY A 254 -11.02 19.04 -7.63
CA GLY A 254 -12.17 18.57 -6.86
C GLY A 254 -12.56 17.12 -7.19
N GLU A 255 -11.67 16.38 -7.85
CA GLU A 255 -11.86 14.99 -8.24
C GLU A 255 -11.29 14.07 -7.16
N ASN A 256 -12.02 13.87 -6.06
CA ASN A 256 -11.67 12.83 -5.09
C ASN A 256 -12.52 11.59 -5.36
N LEU A 257 -11.95 10.62 -6.07
CA LEU A 257 -12.59 9.38 -6.50
C LEU A 257 -12.35 8.21 -5.54
N MET A 258 -12.01 8.48 -4.26
CA MET A 258 -11.96 7.42 -3.25
C MET A 258 -13.30 6.69 -3.20
N ASN A 259 -13.26 5.35 -3.12
CA ASN A 259 -14.46 4.51 -3.17
C ASN A 259 -15.30 4.60 -1.89
N CYS A 260 -15.88 5.79 -1.65
CA CYS A 260 -16.66 6.07 -0.46
C CYS A 260 -17.98 5.27 -0.38
N GLN A 261 -18.45 4.75 -1.49
CA GLN A 261 -19.67 3.93 -1.55
C GLN A 261 -19.46 2.52 -0.97
N LEU A 262 -18.23 2.05 -0.92
CA LEU A 262 -17.83 0.78 -0.28
C LEU A 262 -17.00 1.00 0.99
N CYS A 263 -16.98 2.21 1.52
CA CYS A 263 -16.26 2.52 2.76
C CYS A 263 -17.04 2.04 3.97
N LYS A 264 -16.51 1.07 4.71
CA LYS A 264 -17.17 0.49 5.90
C LYS A 264 -17.47 1.51 7.01
N TYR A 265 -16.77 2.64 7.04
CA TYR A 265 -17.03 3.72 8.01
C TYR A 265 -18.23 4.59 7.61
N ARG A 266 -18.62 4.59 6.34
CA ARG A 266 -19.74 5.38 5.80
C ARG A 266 -20.96 4.53 5.47
N GLU A 267 -20.72 3.33 4.96
CA GLU A 267 -21.78 2.42 4.49
C GLU A 267 -21.81 1.15 5.31
N GLN A 268 -23.00 0.52 5.35
CA GLN A 268 -23.17 -0.76 6.02
C GLN A 268 -22.67 -1.89 5.11
N ILE A 269 -21.46 -2.39 5.39
CA ILE A 269 -20.82 -3.46 4.64
C ILE A 269 -21.03 -4.79 5.37
N ILE A 270 -21.32 -5.84 4.62
CA ILE A 270 -21.56 -7.20 5.14
C ILE A 270 -20.36 -7.65 6.00
N GLY A 271 -20.63 -7.99 7.28
CA GLY A 271 -19.64 -8.40 8.25
C GLY A 271 -18.89 -7.26 8.95
N TYR A 272 -19.20 -6.00 8.61
CA TYR A 272 -18.60 -4.79 9.18
C TYR A 272 -19.65 -3.77 9.62
N GLU A 273 -20.84 -4.23 9.94
CA GLU A 273 -21.99 -3.38 10.24
C GLU A 273 -21.76 -2.44 11.43
N LYS A 274 -20.90 -2.86 12.37
CA LYS A 274 -20.53 -2.07 13.56
C LYS A 274 -19.64 -0.87 13.24
N ASP A 275 -18.96 -0.88 12.11
CA ASP A 275 -17.97 0.15 11.76
C ASP A 275 -18.63 1.41 11.18
N LYS A 276 -19.88 1.30 10.68
CA LYS A 276 -20.61 2.45 10.15
C LYS A 276 -20.86 3.50 11.22
N GLY A 277 -20.43 4.72 10.94
CA GLY A 277 -20.58 5.85 11.85
C GLY A 277 -19.60 5.83 13.03
N ALA A 278 -18.61 4.93 13.03
CA ALA A 278 -17.55 4.95 14.02
C ALA A 278 -16.82 6.30 13.99
N ALA A 279 -16.46 6.80 15.18
CA ALA A 279 -15.72 8.04 15.31
C ALA A 279 -14.39 7.95 14.55
N GLN A 280 -14.00 9.05 13.91
CA GLN A 280 -12.71 9.18 13.27
C GLN A 280 -11.64 9.36 14.35
N VAL A 281 -11.11 8.25 14.85
CA VAL A 281 -10.07 8.19 15.87
C VAL A 281 -8.92 7.36 15.33
N GLY A 282 -7.72 7.94 15.29
CA GLY A 282 -6.52 7.22 14.91
C GLY A 282 -6.27 6.05 15.86
N HIS A 283 -5.93 4.88 15.33
CA HIS A 283 -5.72 3.66 16.11
C HIS A 283 -4.32 3.57 16.72
N HIS A 284 -3.40 4.45 16.35
CA HIS A 284 -1.96 4.30 16.58
C HIS A 284 -1.36 5.37 17.51
N HIS A 285 -2.12 5.87 18.48
CA HIS A 285 -1.68 6.91 19.41
C HIS A 285 -0.42 6.59 20.24
N HIS A 286 0.07 5.36 20.21
CA HIS A 286 1.15 4.89 21.08
C HIS A 286 2.48 4.64 20.36
N VAL A 287 2.54 4.82 19.02
CA VAL A 287 3.71 4.40 18.21
C VAL A 287 4.32 5.57 17.43
N GLU A 288 3.95 6.81 17.74
CA GLU A 288 4.48 8.00 17.07
C GLU A 288 6.01 8.07 17.21
N GLY A 289 6.68 8.12 16.07
CA GLY A 289 8.09 8.47 15.97
C GLY A 289 9.08 7.53 16.66
N ILE A 290 8.68 6.31 17.03
CA ILE A 290 9.59 5.35 17.62
C ILE A 290 10.40 4.72 16.51
N GLY A 291 11.67 5.09 16.47
CA GLY A 291 12.67 4.45 15.62
C GLY A 291 12.83 2.97 15.94
N THR A 292 13.65 2.34 15.18
CA THR A 292 13.92 0.90 15.05
C THR A 292 14.49 0.20 16.29
N ASP A 293 14.25 0.63 17.51
CA ASP A 293 14.74 -0.04 18.71
C ASP A 293 14.05 -1.39 18.90
N ALA A 294 14.88 -2.43 18.76
CA ALA A 294 14.49 -3.83 18.57
C ALA A 294 13.95 -4.54 19.83
N ASP A 295 13.61 -3.84 20.92
CA ASP A 295 13.38 -4.46 22.24
C ASP A 295 12.01 -4.21 22.88
N HIS A 296 10.94 -4.12 22.12
CA HIS A 296 9.59 -4.26 22.71
C HIS A 296 8.77 -5.33 21.99
N ASP A 297 8.84 -6.51 22.58
CA ASP A 297 7.92 -7.64 22.38
C ASP A 297 6.51 -7.22 22.84
N HIS A 298 5.79 -6.52 21.99
CA HIS A 298 4.37 -6.28 22.20
C HIS A 298 3.59 -7.48 21.68
N GLY A 299 3.27 -8.37 22.61
CA GLY A 299 2.36 -9.47 22.37
C GLY A 299 1.10 -8.97 21.65
N HIS A 300 0.84 -9.55 20.51
CA HIS A 300 -0.40 -9.36 19.78
C HIS A 300 -1.56 -9.79 20.68
N HIS A 301 -2.26 -8.83 21.26
CA HIS A 301 -3.57 -9.09 21.84
C HIS A 301 -4.53 -9.38 20.67
N HIS A 302 -4.63 -10.66 20.33
CA HIS A 302 -5.77 -11.15 19.59
C HIS A 302 -7.01 -10.94 20.46
N HIS A 303 -7.84 -9.98 20.11
CA HIS A 303 -9.21 -9.97 20.60
C HIS A 303 -9.92 -11.20 20.06
N HIS A 304 -9.89 -12.28 20.82
CA HIS A 304 -10.84 -13.36 20.68
C HIS A 304 -12.22 -12.77 21.03
N HIS A 305 -13.07 -12.65 20.03
CA HIS A 305 -14.49 -12.53 20.27
C HIS A 305 -14.93 -13.85 20.93
N GLY A 306 -15.13 -13.79 22.24
CA GLY A 306 -15.82 -14.85 22.98
C GLY A 306 -17.23 -14.96 22.40
N GLN A 307 -17.58 -16.13 21.90
CA GLN A 307 -18.95 -16.57 21.80
C GLN A 307 -19.45 -16.75 23.23
N ASP A 308 -20.32 -15.88 23.67
CA ASP A 308 -21.18 -16.17 24.81
C ASP A 308 -22.32 -17.06 24.30
N ASP A 309 -22.17 -18.36 24.54
CA ASP A 309 -23.29 -19.30 24.58
C ASP A 309 -24.03 -19.06 25.89
N ASP A 310 -25.24 -18.55 25.81
CA ASP A 310 -26.24 -18.70 26.87
C ASP A 310 -27.64 -18.97 26.31
N ALA A 311 -28.11 -20.21 26.63
CA ALA A 311 -29.47 -20.77 26.71
C ALA A 311 -30.41 -20.64 25.50
#